data_617ce40ecbbbd746a9b3cacf7f8901eb
#
_entry.id   617ce40ecbbbd746a9b3cacf7f8901eb
#
_cell.length_a   1.000
_cell.length_b   1.000
_cell.length_c   1.000
_cell.angle_alpha   90.00
_cell.angle_beta   90.00
_cell.angle_gamma   90.00
#
_symmetry.space_group_name_H-M   'P 1'
#
loop_
_entity.id
_entity.type
_entity.pdbx_description
1 polymer ?
#
loop_
_entity_poly.entity_id
_entity_poly.type
_entity_poly.pdbx_seq_one_letter_code
_entity_poly.pdbx_strand_id
1 'polypeptide(L)'
;MDANGDGKCDDCGATVSLTVTWDAGSNGGTVGGKNSVTTSVAPNQTAVAPGYTPVKAGHTFSGWYTEKTNGALYNTVTITAARTFYAQFAPAEYKITWDLGTGKTETTDQTYGEKLNLPTEPTRKGYAFLGWFTQETGGTQVDGNTVFKEVASTTYYAHWEEATVFSVVVPAVLPVTVDQNGKVYVSNAEIVNHSTAAVQVSSVTLTAENGWTLVPYASDMSHAKVDSNQIGFKINSAQTSKTGSTEQFVLTSPWQINEEESLTLTYDAVVSALSQPVTNANILSVLFVVEWA
;
A
#
# COMPACT_ATOMS: atom_id res chain seq x y z
N MET A 1 -21.37 47.96 -51.49
CA MET A 1 -20.98 46.55 -51.53
C MET A 1 -19.62 46.45 -52.23
N ASP A 2 -18.86 45.38 -52.05
CA ASP A 2 -17.58 45.14 -52.69
C ASP A 2 -17.82 44.02 -53.73
N ALA A 3 -18.35 44.43 -54.92
CA ALA A 3 -18.76 43.48 -55.95
C ALA A 3 -17.57 43.02 -56.82
N ASN A 4 -16.48 43.80 -56.85
CA ASN A 4 -15.26 43.46 -57.59
C ASN A 4 -14.21 42.74 -56.72
N GLY A 5 -14.41 42.62 -55.40
CA GLY A 5 -13.55 41.86 -54.47
C GLY A 5 -12.21 42.57 -54.17
N ASP A 6 -12.09 43.87 -54.36
CA ASP A 6 -10.88 44.65 -54.10
C ASP A 6 -10.75 45.14 -52.65
N GLY A 7 -11.70 44.79 -51.80
CA GLY A 7 -11.74 45.18 -50.38
C GLY A 7 -12.28 46.59 -50.13
N LYS A 8 -12.88 47.23 -51.14
CA LYS A 8 -13.48 48.53 -51.04
C LYS A 8 -14.96 48.51 -51.43
N CYS A 9 -15.73 49.43 -50.87
CA CYS A 9 -17.10 49.65 -51.25
C CYS A 9 -17.14 50.34 -52.64
N ASP A 10 -17.78 49.70 -53.61
CA ASP A 10 -17.89 50.26 -54.98
C ASP A 10 -18.57 51.61 -55.04
N ASP A 11 -19.46 51.89 -54.05
CA ASP A 11 -20.21 53.14 -54.03
C ASP A 11 -19.50 54.32 -53.32
N CYS A 12 -18.63 54.00 -52.31
CA CYS A 12 -18.04 55.01 -51.42
C CYS A 12 -16.53 54.93 -51.25
N GLY A 13 -15.88 53.88 -51.82
CA GLY A 13 -14.44 53.66 -51.72
C GLY A 13 -13.95 53.29 -50.32
N ALA A 14 -14.83 53.13 -49.33
CA ALA A 14 -14.47 52.74 -47.98
C ALA A 14 -14.00 51.28 -47.93
N THR A 15 -13.01 50.97 -47.08
CA THR A 15 -12.55 49.61 -46.88
C THR A 15 -13.64 48.71 -46.31
N VAL A 16 -14.00 47.67 -47.03
CA VAL A 16 -14.93 46.63 -46.56
C VAL A 16 -14.18 45.62 -45.73
N SER A 17 -14.63 45.35 -44.53
CA SER A 17 -14.06 44.34 -43.67
C SER A 17 -15.13 43.39 -43.13
N LEU A 18 -14.80 42.14 -43.05
CA LEU A 18 -15.64 41.08 -42.50
C LEU A 18 -15.17 40.77 -41.06
N THR A 19 -16.11 40.61 -40.17
CA THR A 19 -15.83 40.25 -38.77
C THR A 19 -15.69 38.75 -38.65
N VAL A 20 -14.58 38.33 -38.06
CA VAL A 20 -14.36 36.93 -37.67
C VAL A 20 -14.37 36.87 -36.15
N THR A 21 -15.23 36.06 -35.59
CA THR A 21 -15.36 35.82 -34.16
C THR A 21 -14.62 34.51 -33.79
N TRP A 22 -13.80 34.61 -32.78
CA TRP A 22 -13.06 33.48 -32.21
C TRP A 22 -13.66 33.19 -30.84
N ASP A 23 -14.51 32.17 -30.75
CA ASP A 23 -15.32 31.85 -29.59
C ASP A 23 -14.74 30.67 -28.83
N ALA A 24 -14.28 30.91 -27.60
CA ALA A 24 -13.87 29.88 -26.67
C ALA A 24 -14.94 29.59 -25.59
N GLY A 25 -15.81 30.58 -25.32
CA GLY A 25 -16.82 30.51 -24.25
C GLY A 25 -17.88 29.45 -24.51
N SER A 26 -18.28 29.23 -25.76
CA SER A 26 -19.25 28.21 -26.13
C SER A 26 -18.83 26.78 -25.73
N ASN A 27 -17.54 26.55 -25.56
CA ASN A 27 -16.97 25.27 -25.09
C ASN A 27 -16.36 25.37 -23.68
N GLY A 28 -16.74 26.42 -22.91
CA GLY A 28 -16.38 26.61 -21.51
C GLY A 28 -14.95 27.09 -21.28
N GLY A 29 -14.33 27.68 -22.31
CA GLY A 29 -12.99 28.26 -22.22
C GLY A 29 -13.02 29.79 -22.30
N THR A 30 -11.84 30.41 -22.31
CA THR A 30 -11.65 31.84 -22.59
C THR A 30 -10.50 32.06 -23.54
N VAL A 31 -10.52 33.20 -24.26
CA VAL A 31 -9.43 33.63 -25.12
C VAL A 31 -9.10 35.09 -24.77
N GLY A 32 -7.84 35.38 -24.38
CA GLY A 32 -7.49 36.71 -23.89
C GLY A 32 -8.33 37.16 -22.68
N GLY A 33 -8.78 36.23 -21.80
CA GLY A 33 -9.63 36.50 -20.64
C GLY A 33 -11.10 36.76 -20.96
N LYS A 34 -11.55 36.58 -22.21
CA LYS A 34 -12.93 36.80 -22.67
C LYS A 34 -13.51 35.51 -23.25
N ASN A 35 -14.84 35.41 -23.30
CA ASN A 35 -15.51 34.28 -23.97
C ASN A 35 -15.20 34.25 -25.48
N SER A 36 -15.07 35.41 -26.11
CA SER A 36 -14.70 35.51 -27.52
C SER A 36 -13.91 36.81 -27.80
N VAL A 37 -13.16 36.80 -28.88
CA VAL A 37 -12.51 37.99 -29.46
C VAL A 37 -12.84 38.05 -30.93
N THR A 38 -12.74 39.24 -31.52
CA THR A 38 -13.00 39.46 -32.95
C THR A 38 -11.75 39.98 -33.64
N THR A 39 -11.56 39.55 -34.88
CA THR A 39 -10.60 40.11 -35.81
C THR A 39 -11.32 40.57 -37.07
N SER A 40 -10.75 41.52 -37.79
CA SER A 40 -11.29 42.02 -39.07
C SER A 40 -10.41 41.48 -40.21
N VAL A 41 -11.05 41.12 -41.29
CA VAL A 41 -10.39 40.61 -42.51
C VAL A 41 -11.07 41.19 -43.75
N ALA A 42 -10.31 41.53 -44.77
CA ALA A 42 -10.90 41.94 -46.08
C ALA A 42 -11.60 40.74 -46.72
N PRO A 43 -12.65 40.96 -47.51
CA PRO A 43 -13.29 39.90 -48.30
C PRO A 43 -12.29 39.11 -49.11
N ASN A 44 -12.50 37.82 -49.23
CA ASN A 44 -11.65 36.86 -49.95
C ASN A 44 -10.20 36.74 -49.42
N GLN A 45 -9.92 37.25 -48.24
CA GLN A 45 -8.65 37.07 -47.53
C GLN A 45 -8.77 36.00 -46.44
N THR A 46 -7.63 35.49 -46.01
CA THR A 46 -7.56 34.53 -44.89
C THR A 46 -7.60 35.26 -43.57
N ALA A 47 -8.43 34.82 -42.62
CA ALA A 47 -8.40 35.31 -41.25
C ALA A 47 -7.12 34.89 -40.56
N VAL A 48 -6.66 35.73 -39.63
CA VAL A 48 -5.56 35.35 -38.73
C VAL A 48 -6.15 35.13 -37.32
N ALA A 49 -5.85 33.96 -36.78
CA ALA A 49 -6.29 33.66 -35.41
C ALA A 49 -5.67 34.66 -34.41
N PRO A 50 -6.36 34.99 -33.30
CA PRO A 50 -5.82 35.89 -32.31
C PRO A 50 -4.53 35.34 -31.70
N GLY A 51 -3.63 36.24 -31.31
CA GLY A 51 -2.34 35.89 -30.70
C GLY A 51 -2.45 35.32 -29.28
N TYR A 52 -3.66 35.09 -28.79
CA TYR A 52 -3.94 34.48 -27.48
C TYR A 52 -4.31 33.02 -27.64
N THR A 53 -3.64 32.14 -26.92
CA THR A 53 -4.06 30.72 -26.81
C THR A 53 -5.28 30.63 -25.91
N PRO A 54 -6.38 30.01 -26.38
CA PRO A 54 -7.53 29.75 -25.51
C PRO A 54 -7.17 28.85 -24.33
N VAL A 55 -7.82 29.08 -23.18
CA VAL A 55 -7.61 28.33 -21.95
C VAL A 55 -8.94 27.79 -21.43
N LYS A 56 -8.92 26.57 -20.92
CA LYS A 56 -10.00 25.93 -20.19
C LYS A 56 -9.38 25.08 -19.07
N ALA A 57 -9.83 25.26 -17.83
CA ALA A 57 -9.29 24.52 -16.69
C ALA A 57 -9.35 23.01 -16.92
N GLY A 58 -8.24 22.33 -16.65
CA GLY A 58 -8.13 20.89 -16.82
C GLY A 58 -8.11 20.38 -18.27
N HIS A 59 -7.95 21.27 -19.27
CA HIS A 59 -7.97 20.88 -20.68
C HIS A 59 -6.83 21.54 -21.45
N THR A 60 -6.42 20.90 -22.53
CA THR A 60 -5.50 21.43 -23.53
C THR A 60 -6.29 21.96 -24.73
N PHE A 61 -5.86 23.09 -25.28
CA PHE A 61 -6.45 23.65 -26.52
C PHE A 61 -6.09 22.75 -27.72
N SER A 62 -7.11 22.26 -28.43
CA SER A 62 -6.96 21.37 -29.58
C SER A 62 -6.93 22.11 -30.91
N GLY A 63 -7.43 23.35 -30.94
CA GLY A 63 -7.47 24.17 -32.14
C GLY A 63 -8.77 24.95 -32.29
N TRP A 64 -8.80 25.80 -33.30
CA TRP A 64 -10.01 26.47 -33.75
C TRP A 64 -10.75 25.63 -34.78
N TYR A 65 -12.06 25.53 -34.68
CA TYR A 65 -12.90 24.69 -35.53
C TYR A 65 -14.06 25.46 -36.13
N THR A 66 -14.56 25.00 -37.27
CA THR A 66 -15.67 25.65 -38.01
C THR A 66 -17.01 25.54 -37.30
N GLU A 67 -17.15 24.58 -36.41
CA GLU A 67 -18.36 24.32 -35.60
C GLU A 67 -17.99 24.09 -34.13
N LYS A 68 -18.96 24.26 -33.26
CA LYS A 68 -18.80 24.01 -31.83
C LYS A 68 -18.43 22.55 -31.51
N THR A 69 -19.01 21.62 -32.29
CA THR A 69 -18.74 20.17 -32.19
C THR A 69 -18.65 19.60 -33.60
N ASN A 70 -17.78 18.61 -33.79
CA ASN A 70 -17.61 17.90 -35.07
C ASN A 70 -17.29 18.80 -36.29
N GLY A 71 -16.81 20.00 -36.06
CA GLY A 71 -16.36 20.89 -37.14
C GLY A 71 -15.00 20.49 -37.71
N ALA A 72 -14.66 21.05 -38.90
CA ALA A 72 -13.32 20.93 -39.43
C ALA A 72 -12.36 21.86 -38.70
N LEU A 73 -11.12 21.39 -38.50
CA LEU A 73 -10.05 22.22 -37.92
C LEU A 73 -9.82 23.43 -38.84
N TYR A 74 -9.75 24.61 -38.26
CA TYR A 74 -9.40 25.81 -38.96
C TYR A 74 -7.96 25.72 -39.48
N ASN A 75 -7.83 25.79 -40.80
CA ASN A 75 -6.54 25.83 -41.49
C ASN A 75 -6.68 26.78 -42.68
N THR A 76 -6.28 28.03 -42.50
CA THR A 76 -6.22 29.03 -43.61
C THR A 76 -7.44 29.11 -44.50
N VAL A 77 -8.64 29.34 -43.94
CA VAL A 77 -9.90 29.46 -44.70
C VAL A 77 -10.07 30.84 -45.22
N THR A 78 -10.39 30.98 -46.52
CA THR A 78 -10.78 32.25 -47.13
C THR A 78 -12.14 32.73 -46.60
N ILE A 79 -12.20 33.96 -46.17
CA ILE A 79 -13.40 34.54 -45.56
C ILE A 79 -14.19 35.36 -46.60
N THR A 80 -15.37 34.86 -46.88
CA THR A 80 -16.31 35.52 -47.85
C THR A 80 -17.51 36.17 -47.16
N ALA A 81 -17.73 35.85 -45.88
CA ALA A 81 -18.77 36.42 -45.03
C ALA A 81 -18.31 36.42 -43.56
N ALA A 82 -18.99 37.20 -42.69
CA ALA A 82 -18.77 37.13 -41.25
C ALA A 82 -18.91 35.69 -40.74
N ARG A 83 -17.98 35.26 -39.90
CA ARG A 83 -17.90 33.87 -39.47
C ARG A 83 -17.42 33.72 -38.02
N THR A 84 -17.86 32.66 -37.38
CA THR A 84 -17.35 32.24 -36.04
C THR A 84 -16.53 30.98 -36.13
N PHE A 85 -15.38 30.95 -35.46
CA PHE A 85 -14.61 29.76 -35.20
C PHE A 85 -14.66 29.47 -33.71
N TYR A 86 -14.72 28.20 -33.37
CA TYR A 86 -14.89 27.70 -31.99
C TYR A 86 -13.63 27.02 -31.49
N ALA A 87 -13.15 27.41 -30.34
CA ALA A 87 -12.08 26.70 -29.66
C ALA A 87 -12.59 25.31 -29.23
N GLN A 88 -11.87 24.28 -29.57
CA GLN A 88 -12.09 22.95 -29.00
C GLN A 88 -10.95 22.60 -28.04
N PHE A 89 -11.29 21.77 -27.05
CA PHE A 89 -10.41 21.40 -25.95
C PHE A 89 -10.49 19.89 -25.71
N ALA A 90 -9.34 19.27 -25.45
CA ALA A 90 -9.24 17.90 -24.97
C ALA A 90 -8.92 17.90 -23.47
N PRO A 91 -9.40 16.94 -22.69
CA PRO A 91 -8.97 16.77 -21.31
C PRO A 91 -7.45 16.69 -21.23
N ALA A 92 -6.86 17.36 -20.24
CA ALA A 92 -5.42 17.33 -20.01
C ALA A 92 -5.01 16.06 -19.25
N GLU A 93 -3.81 15.60 -19.51
CA GLU A 93 -3.20 14.50 -18.75
C GLU A 93 -2.24 15.03 -17.70
N TYR A 94 -2.25 14.40 -16.54
CA TYR A 94 -1.45 14.72 -15.37
C TYR A 94 -0.80 13.46 -14.82
N LYS A 95 0.29 13.62 -14.08
CA LYS A 95 0.86 12.53 -13.27
C LYS A 95 0.36 12.62 -11.85
N ILE A 96 -0.15 11.51 -11.33
CA ILE A 96 -0.46 11.33 -9.92
C ILE A 96 0.71 10.62 -9.27
N THR A 97 1.16 11.16 -8.15
CA THR A 97 2.13 10.51 -7.26
C THR A 97 1.37 9.88 -6.10
N TRP A 98 1.65 8.63 -5.82
CA TRP A 98 1.10 7.86 -4.71
C TRP A 98 2.21 7.66 -3.69
N ASP A 99 2.16 8.37 -2.57
CA ASP A 99 3.10 8.21 -1.47
C ASP A 99 2.65 7.04 -0.60
N LEU A 100 3.48 6.00 -0.53
CA LEU A 100 3.16 4.77 0.19
C LEU A 100 3.34 4.89 1.71
N GLY A 101 3.80 6.04 2.24
CA GLY A 101 4.10 6.22 3.66
C GLY A 101 5.26 5.36 4.17
N THR A 102 6.09 4.85 3.25
CA THR A 102 7.25 3.97 3.53
C THR A 102 8.55 4.57 2.98
N GLY A 103 8.54 5.83 2.56
CA GLY A 103 9.62 6.48 1.81
C GLY A 103 9.68 6.06 0.33
N LYS A 104 8.68 5.34 -0.16
CA LYS A 104 8.54 4.96 -1.57
C LYS A 104 7.31 5.63 -2.18
N THR A 105 7.36 5.86 -3.48
CA THR A 105 6.26 6.42 -4.25
C THR A 105 6.02 5.61 -5.53
N GLU A 106 4.78 5.62 -6.01
CA GLU A 106 4.39 5.13 -7.33
C GLU A 106 3.78 6.27 -8.14
N THR A 107 3.67 6.12 -9.45
CA THR A 107 3.06 7.13 -10.32
C THR A 107 2.11 6.49 -11.32
N THR A 108 0.97 7.16 -11.56
CA THR A 108 0.03 6.80 -12.62
C THR A 108 -0.27 8.01 -13.49
N ASP A 109 -0.59 7.78 -14.77
CA ASP A 109 -1.13 8.83 -15.63
C ASP A 109 -2.63 8.96 -15.39
N GLN A 110 -3.13 10.19 -15.41
CA GLN A 110 -4.50 10.53 -15.07
C GLN A 110 -5.06 11.59 -16.00
N THR A 111 -6.19 11.31 -16.62
CA THR A 111 -6.93 12.26 -17.46
C THR A 111 -7.89 13.08 -16.61
N TYR A 112 -7.93 14.39 -16.82
CA TYR A 112 -8.89 15.28 -16.16
C TYR A 112 -10.33 14.86 -16.45
N GLY A 113 -11.14 14.81 -15.41
CA GLY A 113 -12.55 14.44 -15.51
C GLY A 113 -12.84 12.93 -15.48
N GLU A 114 -11.81 12.09 -15.57
CA GLU A 114 -11.94 10.64 -15.44
C GLU A 114 -11.85 10.21 -13.97
N LYS A 115 -12.29 8.99 -13.68
CA LYS A 115 -12.09 8.36 -12.37
C LYS A 115 -10.62 8.13 -12.12
N LEU A 116 -10.20 8.18 -10.84
CA LEU A 116 -8.82 7.94 -10.45
C LEU A 116 -8.34 6.53 -10.86
N ASN A 117 -7.19 6.49 -11.51
CA ASN A 117 -6.47 5.26 -11.83
C ASN A 117 -5.55 4.91 -10.64
N LEU A 118 -6.08 4.11 -9.71
CA LEU A 118 -5.38 3.73 -8.49
C LEU A 118 -4.23 2.75 -8.81
N PRO A 119 -3.11 2.80 -8.09
CA PRO A 119 -2.09 1.77 -8.13
C PRO A 119 -2.58 0.49 -7.44
N THR A 120 -1.80 -0.58 -7.54
CA THR A 120 -2.01 -1.78 -6.74
C THR A 120 -1.99 -1.41 -5.25
N GLU A 121 -2.87 -2.04 -4.47
CA GLU A 121 -2.91 -1.82 -3.02
C GLU A 121 -1.54 -2.12 -2.41
N PRO A 122 -0.94 -1.15 -1.70
CA PRO A 122 0.38 -1.32 -1.12
C PRO A 122 0.32 -2.18 0.16
N THR A 123 1.46 -2.79 0.48
CA THR A 123 1.61 -3.53 1.73
C THR A 123 2.68 -2.87 2.61
N ARG A 124 2.44 -2.89 3.92
CA ARG A 124 3.39 -2.41 4.93
C ARG A 124 3.37 -3.37 6.11
N LYS A 125 4.54 -3.91 6.45
CA LYS A 125 4.69 -4.87 7.55
C LYS A 125 4.15 -4.29 8.86
N GLY A 126 3.29 -5.04 9.53
CA GLY A 126 2.68 -4.64 10.81
C GLY A 126 1.58 -3.59 10.69
N TYR A 127 1.09 -3.27 9.50
CA TYR A 127 0.06 -2.24 9.28
C TYR A 127 -1.02 -2.72 8.32
N ALA A 128 -2.26 -2.32 8.58
CA ALA A 128 -3.40 -2.44 7.67
C ALA A 128 -3.53 -1.16 6.83
N PHE A 129 -3.72 -1.32 5.52
CA PHE A 129 -3.95 -0.19 4.62
C PHE A 129 -5.37 0.38 4.82
N LEU A 130 -5.48 1.67 5.10
CA LEU A 130 -6.76 2.35 5.31
C LEU A 130 -7.31 3.01 4.05
N GLY A 131 -6.48 3.17 3.02
CA GLY A 131 -6.84 3.84 1.78
C GLY A 131 -5.92 4.99 1.40
N TRP A 132 -6.26 5.63 0.29
CA TRP A 132 -5.56 6.81 -0.22
C TRP A 132 -6.24 8.09 0.22
N PHE A 133 -5.46 9.12 0.59
CA PHE A 133 -5.95 10.38 1.12
C PHE A 133 -5.30 11.58 0.44
N THR A 134 -5.97 12.74 0.47
CA THR A 134 -5.49 13.99 -0.14
C THR A 134 -4.35 14.66 0.63
N GLN A 135 -4.06 14.23 1.84
CA GLN A 135 -3.01 14.79 2.72
C GLN A 135 -2.30 13.65 3.45
N GLU A 136 -1.04 13.86 3.82
CA GLU A 136 -0.24 12.90 4.60
C GLU A 136 -0.85 12.61 5.98
N THR A 137 -1.50 13.62 6.59
CA THR A 137 -2.21 13.47 7.87
C THR A 137 -3.60 14.08 7.73
N GLY A 138 -4.63 13.31 8.03
CA GLY A 138 -6.02 13.72 7.81
C GLY A 138 -6.37 13.76 6.31
N GLY A 139 -7.02 14.83 5.86
CA GLY A 139 -7.46 14.95 4.47
C GLY A 139 -8.73 14.14 4.17
N THR A 140 -9.08 14.07 2.89
CA THR A 140 -10.24 13.33 2.39
C THR A 140 -9.77 12.05 1.72
N GLN A 141 -10.42 10.93 2.04
CA GLN A 141 -10.19 9.65 1.38
C GLN A 141 -10.63 9.72 -0.09
N VAL A 142 -9.82 9.13 -0.95
CA VAL A 142 -10.12 8.98 -2.38
C VAL A 142 -10.12 7.50 -2.76
N ASP A 143 -10.91 7.16 -3.76
CA ASP A 143 -11.08 5.79 -4.25
C ASP A 143 -11.19 5.76 -5.78
N GLY A 144 -11.37 4.57 -6.36
CA GLY A 144 -11.57 4.37 -7.80
C GLY A 144 -12.87 4.96 -8.34
N ASN A 145 -13.76 5.54 -7.54
CA ASN A 145 -14.95 6.28 -7.97
C ASN A 145 -14.74 7.79 -7.93
N THR A 146 -13.68 8.24 -7.28
CA THR A 146 -13.33 9.67 -7.19
C THR A 146 -12.96 10.19 -8.59
N VAL A 147 -13.63 11.26 -9.02
CA VAL A 147 -13.34 11.91 -10.30
C VAL A 147 -12.22 12.91 -10.12
N PHE A 148 -11.15 12.78 -10.90
CA PHE A 148 -10.01 13.69 -10.86
C PHE A 148 -10.36 15.05 -11.46
N LYS A 149 -10.24 16.12 -10.67
CA LYS A 149 -10.55 17.51 -11.07
C LYS A 149 -9.43 18.49 -10.77
N GLU A 150 -8.27 18.00 -10.34
CA GLU A 150 -7.11 18.85 -10.13
C GLU A 150 -6.52 19.28 -11.47
N VAL A 151 -6.01 20.51 -11.51
CA VAL A 151 -5.45 21.14 -12.72
C VAL A 151 -3.92 21.14 -12.72
N ALA A 152 -3.34 20.28 -11.90
CA ALA A 152 -1.90 20.06 -11.75
C ALA A 152 -1.62 18.61 -11.33
N SER A 153 -0.37 18.19 -11.48
CA SER A 153 0.09 16.93 -10.87
C SER A 153 -0.09 16.97 -9.37
N THR A 154 -0.63 15.90 -8.81
CA THR A 154 -1.11 15.82 -7.42
C THR A 154 -0.50 14.62 -6.73
N THR A 155 -0.30 14.70 -5.43
CA THR A 155 0.14 13.59 -4.58
C THR A 155 -1.01 13.13 -3.70
N TYR A 156 -1.25 11.82 -3.66
CA TYR A 156 -2.11 11.16 -2.69
C TYR A 156 -1.25 10.30 -1.76
N TYR A 157 -1.70 10.14 -0.53
CA TYR A 157 -0.95 9.54 0.57
C TYR A 157 -1.64 8.30 1.08
N ALA A 158 -0.90 7.20 1.23
CA ALA A 158 -1.37 6.00 1.89
C ALA A 158 -1.52 6.27 3.39
N HIS A 159 -2.70 6.00 3.95
CA HIS A 159 -2.87 5.95 5.41
C HIS A 159 -2.84 4.52 5.90
N TRP A 160 -2.32 4.35 7.11
CA TRP A 160 -2.06 3.08 7.72
C TRP A 160 -2.57 3.06 9.17
N GLU A 161 -3.11 1.92 9.57
CA GLU A 161 -3.40 1.61 10.96
C GLU A 161 -2.49 0.47 11.40
N GLU A 162 -1.97 0.54 12.61
CA GLU A 162 -1.15 -0.55 13.14
C GLU A 162 -1.99 -1.83 13.23
N ALA A 163 -1.50 -2.90 12.62
CA ALA A 163 -2.23 -4.16 12.58
C ALA A 163 -2.17 -4.84 13.93
N THR A 164 -3.33 -5.15 14.49
CA THR A 164 -3.48 -5.73 15.85
C THR A 164 -3.71 -7.24 15.84
N VAL A 165 -3.54 -7.91 14.70
CA VAL A 165 -3.73 -9.36 14.62
C VAL A 165 -2.55 -10.08 15.25
N PHE A 166 -2.76 -10.63 16.45
CA PHE A 166 -1.83 -11.54 17.13
C PHE A 166 -2.32 -12.98 16.93
N SER A 167 -1.56 -13.78 16.20
CA SER A 167 -1.88 -15.18 15.91
C SER A 167 -0.62 -16.04 15.94
N VAL A 168 -0.45 -16.81 17.00
CA VAL A 168 0.71 -17.66 17.20
C VAL A 168 0.25 -19.07 17.50
N VAL A 169 0.81 -20.04 16.78
CA VAL A 169 0.60 -21.47 17.04
C VAL A 169 1.78 -22.01 17.84
N VAL A 170 1.51 -22.57 18.99
CA VAL A 170 2.51 -23.27 19.83
C VAL A 170 2.24 -24.77 19.84
N PRO A 171 3.26 -25.63 19.92
CA PRO A 171 3.04 -27.07 19.94
C PRO A 171 2.31 -27.47 21.23
N ALA A 172 1.24 -28.25 21.08
CA ALA A 172 0.46 -28.76 22.21
C ALA A 172 1.23 -29.82 23.03
N VAL A 173 2.21 -30.49 22.38
CA VAL A 173 3.01 -31.58 22.97
C VAL A 173 4.44 -31.47 22.47
N LEU A 174 5.40 -31.69 23.37
CA LEU A 174 6.82 -31.90 23.06
C LEU A 174 7.14 -33.38 23.33
N PRO A 175 7.06 -34.26 22.32
CA PRO A 175 7.25 -35.69 22.56
C PRO A 175 8.70 -36.01 22.92
N VAL A 176 8.86 -36.81 23.99
CA VAL A 176 10.15 -37.32 24.46
C VAL A 176 10.05 -38.83 24.58
N THR A 177 10.97 -39.55 23.96
CA THR A 177 11.12 -40.99 24.12
C THR A 177 12.46 -41.24 24.78
N VAL A 178 12.47 -42.10 25.79
CA VAL A 178 13.70 -42.52 26.51
C VAL A 178 13.87 -44.01 26.32
N ASP A 179 15.02 -44.43 25.84
CA ASP A 179 15.32 -45.87 25.70
C ASP A 179 15.75 -46.50 27.03
N GLN A 180 15.91 -47.81 27.05
CA GLN A 180 16.33 -48.57 28.24
C GLN A 180 17.70 -48.14 28.78
N ASN A 181 18.52 -47.44 28.03
CA ASN A 181 19.82 -46.95 28.43
C ASN A 181 19.76 -45.47 28.92
N GLY A 182 18.56 -44.89 29.02
CA GLY A 182 18.36 -43.51 29.41
C GLY A 182 18.64 -42.49 28.31
N LYS A 183 18.86 -42.93 27.05
CA LYS A 183 19.05 -42.01 25.94
C LYS A 183 17.74 -41.44 25.48
N VAL A 184 17.71 -40.11 25.39
CA VAL A 184 16.55 -39.33 25.02
C VAL A 184 16.49 -39.10 23.51
N TYR A 185 15.32 -39.25 22.94
CA TYR A 185 14.99 -38.97 21.57
C TYR A 185 13.81 -37.94 21.55
N VAL A 186 13.96 -36.93 20.76
CA VAL A 186 12.98 -35.83 20.63
C VAL A 186 12.50 -35.69 19.20
N SER A 187 11.31 -35.18 19.03
CA SER A 187 10.74 -34.87 17.71
C SER A 187 10.86 -33.36 17.40
N ASN A 188 10.77 -33.03 16.13
CA ASN A 188 10.72 -31.62 15.74
C ASN A 188 9.44 -30.98 16.28
N ALA A 189 9.58 -29.79 16.85
CA ALA A 189 8.48 -28.94 17.28
C ALA A 189 8.83 -27.49 16.90
N GLU A 190 7.82 -26.70 16.63
CA GLU A 190 8.02 -25.30 16.26
C GLU A 190 6.91 -24.41 16.81
N ILE A 191 7.24 -23.15 17.03
CA ILE A 191 6.28 -22.06 17.25
C ILE A 191 6.13 -21.33 15.93
N VAL A 192 4.91 -21.14 15.43
CA VAL A 192 4.63 -20.48 14.15
C VAL A 192 3.95 -19.15 14.42
N ASN A 193 4.50 -18.10 13.84
CA ASN A 193 3.93 -16.75 13.90
C ASN A 193 3.09 -16.47 12.65
N HIS A 194 1.77 -16.38 12.79
CA HIS A 194 0.82 -15.90 11.78
C HIS A 194 0.35 -14.47 12.08
N SER A 195 1.06 -13.76 12.93
CA SER A 195 0.75 -12.36 13.25
C SER A 195 1.26 -11.43 12.15
N THR A 196 0.67 -10.27 12.05
CA THR A 196 1.03 -9.22 11.07
C THR A 196 2.32 -8.46 11.41
N ALA A 197 3.03 -8.89 12.45
CA ALA A 197 4.34 -8.37 12.83
C ALA A 197 5.17 -9.44 13.56
N ALA A 198 6.43 -9.13 13.83
CA ALA A 198 7.31 -10.01 14.60
C ALA A 198 6.79 -10.19 16.03
N VAL A 199 6.88 -11.42 16.54
CA VAL A 199 6.62 -11.76 17.94
C VAL A 199 7.88 -12.30 18.58
N GLN A 200 7.89 -12.38 19.90
CA GLN A 200 8.99 -12.96 20.66
C GLN A 200 8.49 -13.81 21.81
N VAL A 201 9.22 -14.89 22.12
CA VAL A 201 9.05 -15.60 23.37
C VAL A 201 9.89 -14.90 24.44
N SER A 202 9.23 -14.29 25.43
CA SER A 202 9.90 -13.53 26.49
C SER A 202 10.16 -14.35 27.75
N SER A 203 9.36 -15.40 27.99
CA SER A 203 9.61 -16.32 29.08
C SER A 203 9.11 -17.74 28.81
N VAL A 204 9.71 -18.69 29.50
CA VAL A 204 9.32 -20.11 29.48
C VAL A 204 9.15 -20.56 30.93
N THR A 205 8.04 -21.21 31.24
CA THR A 205 7.82 -21.83 32.55
C THR A 205 7.69 -23.35 32.39
N LEU A 206 8.49 -24.10 33.13
CA LEU A 206 8.47 -25.54 33.16
C LEU A 206 7.83 -25.95 34.50
N THR A 207 6.86 -26.88 34.43
CA THR A 207 6.20 -27.44 35.61
C THR A 207 6.19 -28.96 35.50
N ALA A 208 6.77 -29.61 36.51
CA ALA A 208 6.74 -31.07 36.61
C ALA A 208 5.32 -31.52 37.02
N GLU A 209 4.85 -32.57 36.37
CA GLU A 209 3.50 -33.12 36.49
C GLU A 209 3.52 -34.56 37.03
N ASN A 210 2.38 -35.01 37.50
CA ASN A 210 2.12 -36.40 37.87
C ASN A 210 3.18 -37.05 38.80
N GLY A 211 3.63 -36.29 39.79
CA GLY A 211 4.57 -36.77 40.81
C GLY A 211 6.04 -36.74 40.38
N TRP A 212 6.33 -36.08 39.25
CA TRP A 212 7.71 -35.81 38.84
C TRP A 212 8.26 -34.59 39.52
N THR A 213 9.58 -34.46 39.54
CA THR A 213 10.31 -33.34 40.15
C THR A 213 11.34 -32.82 39.18
N LEU A 214 11.37 -31.49 38.96
CA LEU A 214 12.45 -30.84 38.23
C LEU A 214 13.76 -30.97 38.99
N VAL A 215 14.84 -31.23 38.24
CA VAL A 215 16.20 -31.16 38.73
C VAL A 215 17.06 -30.38 37.72
N PRO A 216 18.27 -29.89 38.09
CA PRO A 216 19.15 -29.27 37.13
C PRO A 216 19.41 -30.17 35.92
N TYR A 217 19.34 -29.63 34.71
CA TYR A 217 19.59 -30.40 33.46
C TYR A 217 20.98 -31.04 33.44
N ALA A 218 21.98 -30.41 34.08
CA ALA A 218 23.34 -30.93 34.21
C ALA A 218 23.48 -32.03 35.27
N SER A 219 22.37 -32.49 35.90
CA SER A 219 22.45 -33.51 36.96
C SER A 219 22.93 -34.86 36.41
N ASP A 220 23.85 -35.47 37.12
CA ASP A 220 24.21 -36.86 36.86
C ASP A 220 23.13 -37.78 37.44
N MET A 221 22.40 -38.44 36.56
CA MET A 221 21.29 -39.35 36.87
C MET A 221 21.77 -40.79 37.15
N SER A 222 23.04 -41.09 36.96
CA SER A 222 23.57 -42.45 37.12
C SER A 222 23.43 -43.00 38.53
N HIS A 223 23.39 -42.13 39.54
CA HIS A 223 23.22 -42.45 40.94
C HIS A 223 21.83 -42.12 41.49
N ALA A 224 20.91 -41.62 40.62
CA ALA A 224 19.55 -41.38 41.05
C ALA A 224 18.83 -42.67 41.43
N LYS A 225 18.02 -42.63 42.48
CA LYS A 225 17.21 -43.79 42.86
C LYS A 225 16.26 -44.15 41.73
N VAL A 226 16.17 -45.44 41.38
CA VAL A 226 15.19 -45.93 40.38
C VAL A 226 13.76 -45.51 40.84
N ASP A 227 12.96 -45.10 39.90
CA ASP A 227 11.59 -44.62 40.12
C ASP A 227 11.50 -43.36 41.02
N SER A 228 12.55 -42.56 41.07
CA SER A 228 12.52 -41.25 41.77
C SER A 228 11.79 -40.13 41.03
N ASN A 229 11.36 -40.40 39.76
CA ASN A 229 10.59 -39.46 38.91
C ASN A 229 11.22 -38.08 38.81
N GLN A 230 12.52 -38.04 38.52
CA GLN A 230 13.26 -36.78 38.37
C GLN A 230 13.51 -36.51 36.87
N ILE A 231 13.34 -35.24 36.48
CA ILE A 231 13.58 -34.76 35.13
C ILE A 231 14.36 -33.45 35.15
N GLY A 232 15.49 -33.42 34.43
CA GLY A 232 16.14 -32.20 34.00
C GLY A 232 15.76 -31.94 32.55
N PHE A 233 15.41 -30.69 32.20
CA PHE A 233 14.93 -30.38 30.87
C PHE A 233 15.62 -29.13 30.31
N LYS A 234 15.89 -29.16 29.03
CA LYS A 234 16.45 -28.04 28.27
C LYS A 234 15.58 -27.77 27.04
N ILE A 235 15.32 -26.51 26.75
CA ILE A 235 14.64 -26.09 25.53
C ILE A 235 15.28 -24.80 25.02
N ASN A 236 15.83 -24.81 23.81
CA ASN A 236 16.66 -23.75 23.26
C ASN A 236 17.72 -23.29 24.29
N SER A 237 17.69 -21.99 24.69
CA SER A 237 18.62 -21.44 25.68
C SER A 237 18.16 -21.62 27.13
N ALA A 238 16.91 -22.01 27.38
CA ALA A 238 16.39 -22.25 28.73
C ALA A 238 16.66 -23.68 29.20
N GLN A 239 17.15 -23.85 30.43
CA GLN A 239 17.36 -25.18 31.01
C GLN A 239 17.13 -25.14 32.51
N THR A 240 16.61 -26.24 33.08
CA THR A 240 16.39 -26.39 34.52
C THR A 240 17.70 -26.24 35.30
N SER A 241 17.67 -25.47 36.37
CA SER A 241 18.83 -25.17 37.20
C SER A 241 18.60 -25.46 38.70
N LYS A 242 17.36 -25.73 39.07
CA LYS A 242 16.92 -25.94 40.46
C LYS A 242 16.10 -27.21 40.59
N THR A 243 16.11 -27.79 41.81
CA THR A 243 15.17 -28.86 42.15
C THR A 243 13.87 -28.26 42.67
N GLY A 244 12.72 -28.72 42.14
CA GLY A 244 11.40 -28.21 42.52
C GLY A 244 10.29 -28.72 41.59
N SER A 245 9.11 -28.19 41.79
CA SER A 245 7.96 -28.52 40.93
C SER A 245 7.82 -27.59 39.72
N THR A 246 8.33 -26.35 39.81
CA THR A 246 8.18 -25.33 38.75
C THR A 246 9.44 -24.46 38.68
N GLU A 247 9.83 -24.11 37.47
CA GLU A 247 10.91 -23.12 37.24
C GLU A 247 10.54 -22.22 36.04
N GLN A 248 10.66 -20.91 36.25
CA GLN A 248 10.42 -19.92 35.21
C GLN A 248 11.73 -19.29 34.74
N PHE A 249 11.87 -19.12 33.45
CA PHE A 249 12.99 -18.49 32.80
C PHE A 249 12.50 -17.22 32.07
N VAL A 250 12.89 -16.04 32.56
CA VAL A 250 12.76 -14.79 31.80
C VAL A 250 13.97 -14.70 30.88
N LEU A 251 13.72 -14.63 29.60
CA LEU A 251 14.79 -14.68 28.59
C LEU A 251 15.43 -13.31 28.45
N THR A 252 16.72 -13.19 28.76
CA THR A 252 17.48 -11.95 28.57
C THR A 252 17.71 -11.62 27.09
N SER A 253 17.62 -12.62 26.25
CA SER A 253 17.56 -12.53 24.78
C SER A 253 16.32 -13.27 24.32
N PRO A 254 15.18 -12.59 24.17
CA PRO A 254 13.94 -13.21 23.72
C PRO A 254 14.11 -13.92 22.38
N TRP A 255 13.35 -14.99 22.17
CA TRP A 255 13.40 -15.73 20.91
C TRP A 255 12.47 -15.06 19.92
N GLN A 256 13.02 -14.31 18.96
CA GLN A 256 12.25 -13.61 17.95
C GLN A 256 11.78 -14.54 16.84
N ILE A 257 10.56 -14.29 16.36
CA ILE A 257 9.91 -14.98 15.25
C ILE A 257 9.31 -13.92 14.35
N ASN A 258 9.87 -13.74 13.16
CA ASN A 258 9.35 -12.75 12.22
C ASN A 258 7.95 -13.13 11.74
N GLU A 259 7.28 -12.19 11.10
CA GLU A 259 5.99 -12.39 10.46
C GLU A 259 6.05 -13.58 9.48
N GLU A 260 5.04 -14.46 9.55
CA GLU A 260 4.92 -15.68 8.74
C GLU A 260 6.12 -16.62 8.80
N GLU A 261 6.95 -16.54 9.86
CA GLU A 261 8.06 -17.44 10.11
C GLU A 261 7.78 -18.41 11.27
N SER A 262 8.62 -19.42 11.40
CA SER A 262 8.59 -20.36 12.52
C SER A 262 9.92 -20.41 13.25
N LEU A 263 9.84 -20.70 14.56
CA LEU A 263 10.97 -20.99 15.42
C LEU A 263 10.99 -22.49 15.73
N THR A 264 12.01 -23.19 15.24
CA THR A 264 12.26 -24.57 15.63
C THR A 264 12.67 -24.64 17.10
N LEU A 265 11.99 -25.48 17.88
CA LEU A 265 12.31 -25.76 19.26
C LEU A 265 13.28 -26.93 19.33
N THR A 266 14.48 -26.66 19.82
CA THR A 266 15.45 -27.70 20.16
C THR A 266 15.33 -28.02 21.65
N TYR A 267 15.02 -29.25 21.99
CA TYR A 267 14.86 -29.64 23.41
C TYR A 267 15.49 -30.99 23.70
N ASP A 268 15.79 -31.22 24.95
CA ASP A 268 16.41 -32.43 25.45
C ASP A 268 16.08 -32.61 26.94
N ALA A 269 16.22 -33.84 27.43
CA ALA A 269 15.94 -34.18 28.81
C ALA A 269 16.96 -35.13 29.39
N VAL A 270 17.14 -35.09 30.71
CA VAL A 270 17.79 -36.14 31.50
C VAL A 270 16.78 -36.65 32.53
N VAL A 271 16.64 -37.93 32.67
CA VAL A 271 15.65 -38.57 33.54
C VAL A 271 16.29 -39.62 34.43
N SER A 272 15.71 -39.78 35.65
CA SER A 272 16.10 -40.89 36.53
C SER A 272 15.69 -42.22 35.93
N ALA A 273 16.44 -43.28 36.30
CA ALA A 273 16.10 -44.64 35.85
C ALA A 273 14.69 -45.03 36.31
N LEU A 274 13.99 -45.77 35.44
CA LEU A 274 12.62 -46.25 35.65
C LEU A 274 12.63 -47.79 35.61
N SER A 275 11.94 -48.45 36.55
CA SER A 275 11.78 -49.91 36.57
C SER A 275 10.76 -50.42 35.56
N GLN A 276 9.83 -49.52 35.11
CA GLN A 276 8.80 -49.84 34.11
C GLN A 276 8.77 -48.74 33.05
N PRO A 277 8.43 -49.06 31.80
CA PRO A 277 8.22 -48.06 30.78
C PRO A 277 7.08 -47.10 31.13
N VAL A 278 7.30 -45.82 30.95
CA VAL A 278 6.24 -44.79 31.00
C VAL A 278 5.85 -44.44 29.58
N THR A 279 4.60 -44.67 29.22
CA THR A 279 4.08 -44.43 27.88
C THR A 279 2.90 -43.44 27.94
N ASN A 280 2.88 -42.46 27.03
CA ASN A 280 1.81 -41.46 26.91
C ASN A 280 1.51 -40.71 28.22
N ALA A 281 2.53 -40.51 29.05
CA ALA A 281 2.38 -39.76 30.29
C ALA A 281 2.77 -38.29 30.09
N ASN A 282 1.96 -37.40 30.63
CA ASN A 282 2.32 -35.98 30.74
C ASN A 282 3.18 -35.82 32.01
N ILE A 283 4.50 -35.70 31.84
CA ILE A 283 5.45 -35.58 32.96
C ILE A 283 5.96 -34.16 33.17
N LEU A 284 5.76 -33.29 32.17
CA LEU A 284 6.21 -31.90 32.19
C LEU A 284 5.26 -31.03 31.38
N SER A 285 4.86 -29.90 31.92
CA SER A 285 4.18 -28.83 31.20
C SER A 285 5.16 -27.72 30.86
N VAL A 286 5.04 -27.19 29.64
CA VAL A 286 5.83 -26.04 29.16
C VAL A 286 4.88 -24.91 28.79
N LEU A 287 5.01 -23.78 29.46
CA LEU A 287 4.25 -22.56 29.16
C LEU A 287 5.17 -21.52 28.53
N PHE A 288 4.83 -21.07 27.35
CA PHE A 288 5.50 -19.96 26.65
C PHE A 288 4.71 -18.66 26.87
N VAL A 289 5.40 -17.58 27.20
CA VAL A 289 4.83 -16.23 27.10
C VAL A 289 5.31 -15.64 25.78
N VAL A 290 4.37 -15.38 24.89
CA VAL A 290 4.63 -14.81 23.56
C VAL A 290 3.99 -13.42 23.50
N GLU A 291 4.75 -12.46 23.03
CA GLU A 291 4.34 -11.05 22.93
C GLU A 291 4.86 -10.43 21.63
N TRP A 292 4.44 -9.21 21.32
CA TRP A 292 5.03 -8.45 20.22
C TRP A 292 6.53 -8.20 20.45
N ALA A 293 7.35 -8.32 19.40
CA ALA A 293 8.78 -8.08 19.44
C ALA A 293 9.17 -6.60 19.34
#